data_5e90a8651d50e4c1469e010a3807c5f2
#
_entry.id   5e90a8651d50e4c1469e010a3807c5f2
#
_cell.length_a   1.000
_cell.length_b   1.000
_cell.length_c   1.000
_cell.angle_alpha   90.00
_cell.angle_beta   90.00
_cell.angle_gamma   90.00
#
_symmetry.space_group_name_H-M   'P 1'
#
loop_
_entity.id
_entity.type
_entity.pdbx_description
1 polymer ?
#
loop_
_entity_poly.entity_id
_entity_poly.type
_entity_poly.pdbx_seq_one_letter_code
_entity_poly.pdbx_strand_id
1 'polypeptide(L)'
;MQNLRVALIDDEPLARLGLRARLADHPGFECVAEFGDGESARQGLAATRPDLLIVDVQMPGLSGLELLALWPATERPLAILHTAHAQHALRAFELQVVDYLLKPLDEERLAEALGRARAAWRARALGLSEATAAKRQRFELRMGQRLVYVDDTELASVEAAGDYVELQCLDGRRLLLRESLGRLAERLDPARFVRVHRSALVRLDQVAALRPLSNRDALLQLRDGRLLRASRNHVPQLMERLRDTGSATIEHG
;
A
#
# COMPACT_ATOMS: atom_id res chain seq x y z
N MET A 1 -20.59 0.22 -15.33
CA MET A 1 -19.23 0.28 -14.73
C MET A 1 -18.45 -0.89 -15.32
N GLN A 2 -17.22 -0.68 -15.73
CA GLN A 2 -16.38 -1.76 -16.31
C GLN A 2 -15.91 -2.69 -15.18
N ASN A 3 -16.09 -4.01 -15.37
CA ASN A 3 -15.61 -5.01 -14.42
C ASN A 3 -14.10 -5.21 -14.59
N LEU A 4 -13.39 -5.41 -13.48
CA LEU A 4 -12.01 -5.90 -13.51
C LEU A 4 -11.99 -7.34 -14.00
N ARG A 5 -11.18 -7.60 -14.99
CA ARG A 5 -10.95 -8.92 -15.59
C ARG A 5 -9.91 -9.67 -14.77
N VAL A 6 -10.30 -10.77 -14.13
CA VAL A 6 -9.46 -11.55 -13.21
C VAL A 6 -9.07 -12.87 -13.85
N ALA A 7 -7.76 -13.21 -13.78
CA ALA A 7 -7.30 -14.57 -14.06
C ALA A 7 -6.89 -15.25 -12.75
N LEU A 8 -7.31 -16.50 -12.57
CA LEU A 8 -6.98 -17.36 -11.44
C LEU A 8 -5.90 -18.37 -11.86
N ILE A 9 -4.82 -18.44 -11.10
CA ILE A 9 -3.66 -19.30 -11.40
C ILE A 9 -3.28 -20.05 -10.14
N ASP A 10 -3.58 -21.35 -10.09
CA ASP A 10 -3.36 -22.20 -8.92
C ASP A 10 -3.37 -23.66 -9.41
N ASP A 11 -2.45 -24.49 -9.00
CA ASP A 11 -2.38 -25.90 -9.46
C ASP A 11 -3.45 -26.77 -8.78
N GLU A 12 -4.03 -26.32 -7.67
CA GLU A 12 -5.12 -27.00 -6.97
C GLU A 12 -6.50 -26.67 -7.57
N PRO A 13 -7.21 -27.60 -8.25
CA PRO A 13 -8.52 -27.32 -8.85
C PRO A 13 -9.56 -26.84 -7.86
N LEU A 14 -9.55 -27.35 -6.63
CA LEU A 14 -10.48 -26.95 -5.56
C LEU A 14 -10.21 -25.54 -5.06
N ALA A 15 -8.95 -25.10 -4.99
CA ALA A 15 -8.61 -23.74 -4.63
C ALA A 15 -9.12 -22.77 -5.70
N ARG A 16 -8.92 -23.05 -7.00
CA ARG A 16 -9.47 -22.23 -8.10
C ARG A 16 -10.99 -22.15 -8.06
N LEU A 17 -11.66 -23.30 -7.87
CA LEU A 17 -13.13 -23.33 -7.75
C LEU A 17 -13.62 -22.47 -6.58
N GLY A 18 -12.96 -22.59 -5.43
CA GLY A 18 -13.27 -21.80 -4.23
C GLY A 18 -13.06 -20.29 -4.44
N LEU A 19 -11.95 -19.90 -5.07
CA LEU A 19 -11.67 -18.51 -5.43
C LEU A 19 -12.71 -17.96 -6.41
N ARG A 20 -13.07 -18.72 -7.45
CA ARG A 20 -14.07 -18.33 -8.44
C ARG A 20 -15.44 -18.11 -7.81
N ALA A 21 -15.85 -19.03 -6.91
CA ALA A 21 -17.13 -18.90 -6.21
C ALA A 21 -17.17 -17.61 -5.37
N ARG A 22 -16.14 -17.35 -4.57
CA ARG A 22 -16.07 -16.13 -3.75
C ARG A 22 -15.98 -14.87 -4.59
N LEU A 23 -15.21 -14.90 -5.69
CA LEU A 23 -15.09 -13.74 -6.58
C LEU A 23 -16.45 -13.34 -7.19
N ALA A 24 -17.36 -14.31 -7.43
CA ALA A 24 -18.70 -14.05 -7.93
C ALA A 24 -19.57 -13.25 -6.94
N ASP A 25 -19.29 -13.33 -5.63
CA ASP A 25 -19.97 -12.58 -4.59
C ASP A 25 -19.46 -11.11 -4.49
N HIS A 26 -18.41 -10.76 -5.26
CA HIS A 26 -17.85 -9.41 -5.27
C HIS A 26 -18.18 -8.65 -6.57
N PRO A 27 -19.20 -7.77 -6.58
CA PRO A 27 -19.60 -7.03 -7.77
C PRO A 27 -18.46 -6.20 -8.35
N GLY A 28 -18.30 -6.24 -9.68
CA GLY A 28 -17.28 -5.48 -10.40
C GLY A 28 -15.96 -6.23 -10.59
N PHE A 29 -15.94 -7.55 -10.35
CA PHE A 29 -14.88 -8.46 -10.74
C PHE A 29 -15.47 -9.56 -11.63
N GLU A 30 -14.72 -10.00 -12.63
CA GLU A 30 -15.11 -11.03 -13.58
C GLU A 30 -13.96 -12.00 -13.80
N CYS A 31 -14.14 -13.28 -13.49
CA CYS A 31 -13.15 -14.30 -13.79
C CYS A 31 -13.18 -14.60 -15.31
N VAL A 32 -12.13 -14.21 -16.01
CA VAL A 32 -12.01 -14.34 -17.47
C VAL A 32 -11.13 -15.51 -17.89
N ALA A 33 -10.32 -16.07 -17.00
CA ALA A 33 -9.47 -17.21 -17.27
C ALA A 33 -9.07 -17.94 -15.99
N GLU A 34 -8.83 -19.24 -16.12
CA GLU A 34 -8.26 -20.10 -15.07
C GLU A 34 -7.12 -20.93 -15.67
N PHE A 35 -6.01 -21.02 -14.94
CA PHE A 35 -4.83 -21.79 -15.34
C PHE A 35 -4.40 -22.68 -14.17
N GLY A 36 -4.05 -23.94 -14.49
CA GLY A 36 -3.62 -24.92 -13.50
C GLY A 36 -2.12 -24.97 -13.25
N ASP A 37 -1.34 -24.16 -13.96
CA ASP A 37 0.11 -24.08 -13.83
C ASP A 37 0.65 -22.78 -14.43
N GLY A 38 1.91 -22.44 -14.09
CA GLY A 38 2.54 -21.21 -14.55
C GLY A 38 2.80 -21.16 -16.05
N GLU A 39 3.08 -22.30 -16.69
CA GLU A 39 3.39 -22.34 -18.12
C GLU A 39 2.14 -22.14 -19.00
N SER A 40 1.02 -22.78 -18.65
CA SER A 40 -0.26 -22.55 -19.32
C SER A 40 -0.73 -21.08 -19.12
N ALA A 41 -0.50 -20.52 -17.93
CA ALA A 41 -0.77 -19.11 -17.66
C ALA A 41 0.10 -18.21 -18.55
N ARG A 42 1.41 -18.45 -18.63
CA ARG A 42 2.35 -17.69 -19.47
C ARG A 42 1.88 -17.63 -20.94
N GLN A 43 1.37 -18.72 -21.48
CA GLN A 43 0.88 -18.82 -22.85
C GLN A 43 -0.48 -18.16 -23.05
N GLY A 44 -1.39 -18.29 -22.06
CA GLY A 44 -2.79 -17.86 -22.19
C GLY A 44 -3.06 -16.40 -21.80
N LEU A 45 -2.23 -15.81 -20.96
CA LEU A 45 -2.48 -14.46 -20.40
C LEU A 45 -2.45 -13.37 -21.48
N ALA A 46 -1.63 -13.51 -22.53
CA ALA A 46 -1.58 -12.54 -23.64
C ALA A 46 -2.91 -12.46 -24.42
N ALA A 47 -3.63 -13.58 -24.55
CA ALA A 47 -4.91 -13.64 -25.24
C ALA A 47 -6.06 -13.15 -24.34
N THR A 48 -6.01 -13.46 -23.05
CA THR A 48 -7.09 -13.13 -22.09
C THR A 48 -7.03 -11.71 -21.57
N ARG A 49 -5.83 -11.09 -21.54
CA ARG A 49 -5.58 -9.71 -21.10
C ARG A 49 -6.31 -9.36 -19.79
N PRO A 50 -6.03 -10.05 -18.69
CA PRO A 50 -6.64 -9.72 -17.40
C PRO A 50 -6.08 -8.42 -16.84
N ASP A 51 -6.87 -7.73 -16.02
CA ASP A 51 -6.44 -6.56 -15.25
C ASP A 51 -5.79 -6.98 -13.93
N LEU A 52 -6.21 -8.12 -13.37
CA LEU A 52 -5.77 -8.65 -12.09
C LEU A 52 -5.48 -10.14 -12.20
N LEU A 53 -4.38 -10.57 -11.59
CA LEU A 53 -4.03 -11.97 -11.37
C LEU A 53 -4.22 -12.32 -9.91
N ILE A 54 -4.84 -13.47 -9.61
CA ILE A 54 -4.76 -14.11 -8.29
C ILE A 54 -3.96 -15.38 -8.49
N VAL A 55 -2.76 -15.46 -7.91
CA VAL A 55 -1.73 -16.43 -8.28
C VAL A 55 -1.23 -17.19 -7.06
N ASP A 56 -1.21 -18.52 -7.11
CA ASP A 56 -0.43 -19.27 -6.14
C ASP A 56 1.07 -19.11 -6.40
N VAL A 57 1.80 -18.98 -5.31
CA VAL A 57 3.27 -18.89 -5.35
C VAL A 57 3.90 -20.21 -5.75
N GLN A 58 3.39 -21.31 -5.19
CA GLN A 58 3.98 -22.64 -5.36
C GLN A 58 3.16 -23.47 -6.34
N MET A 59 3.67 -23.57 -7.56
CA MET A 59 3.13 -24.43 -8.61
C MET A 59 4.26 -25.27 -9.23
N PRO A 60 3.96 -26.46 -9.73
CA PRO A 60 4.94 -27.26 -10.45
C PRO A 60 5.49 -26.53 -11.67
N GLY A 61 6.79 -26.64 -11.91
CA GLY A 61 7.47 -25.97 -13.02
C GLY A 61 7.67 -24.48 -12.77
N LEU A 62 6.95 -23.62 -13.48
CA LEU A 62 7.04 -22.17 -13.35
C LEU A 62 6.22 -21.69 -12.15
N SER A 63 6.88 -21.21 -11.09
CA SER A 63 6.23 -20.68 -9.90
C SER A 63 5.51 -19.35 -10.19
N GLY A 64 4.53 -18.98 -9.32
CA GLY A 64 3.82 -17.70 -9.46
C GLY A 64 4.73 -16.48 -9.40
N LEU A 65 5.78 -16.51 -8.57
CA LEU A 65 6.74 -15.40 -8.48
C LEU A 65 7.60 -15.28 -9.75
N GLU A 66 8.04 -16.40 -10.31
CA GLU A 66 8.77 -16.41 -11.57
C GLU A 66 7.87 -15.96 -12.73
N LEU A 67 6.62 -16.43 -12.77
CA LEU A 67 5.65 -15.99 -13.74
C LEU A 67 5.49 -14.46 -13.72
N LEU A 68 5.32 -13.86 -12.53
CA LEU A 68 5.18 -12.41 -12.39
C LEU A 68 6.46 -11.65 -12.77
N ALA A 69 7.62 -12.24 -12.57
CA ALA A 69 8.91 -11.64 -12.93
C ALA A 69 9.18 -11.60 -14.46
N LEU A 70 8.39 -12.32 -15.27
CA LEU A 70 8.53 -12.30 -16.73
C LEU A 70 8.10 -10.96 -17.36
N TRP A 71 7.28 -10.16 -16.65
CA TRP A 71 6.85 -8.85 -17.14
C TRP A 71 7.62 -7.71 -16.51
N PRO A 72 7.92 -6.65 -17.27
CA PRO A 72 8.28 -5.36 -16.69
C PRO A 72 7.16 -4.88 -15.77
N ALA A 73 7.51 -4.25 -14.65
CA ALA A 73 6.53 -3.79 -13.65
C ALA A 73 5.41 -2.91 -14.25
N THR A 74 5.74 -2.12 -15.28
CA THR A 74 4.82 -1.19 -15.96
C THR A 74 3.80 -1.87 -16.87
N GLU A 75 4.07 -3.09 -17.34
CA GLU A 75 3.23 -3.82 -18.30
C GLU A 75 2.46 -4.98 -17.67
N ARG A 76 2.84 -5.33 -16.44
CA ARG A 76 2.26 -6.44 -15.72
C ARG A 76 0.86 -6.13 -15.22
N PRO A 77 -0.11 -7.06 -15.32
CA PRO A 77 -1.39 -6.96 -14.62
C PRO A 77 -1.19 -6.78 -13.12
N LEU A 78 -2.14 -6.18 -12.42
CA LEU A 78 -2.14 -6.19 -10.96
C LEU A 78 -2.09 -7.64 -10.47
N ALA A 79 -1.44 -7.89 -9.34
CA ALA A 79 -1.32 -9.25 -8.82
C ALA A 79 -1.64 -9.30 -7.31
N ILE A 80 -2.39 -10.32 -6.92
CA ILE A 80 -2.58 -10.77 -5.54
C ILE A 80 -2.00 -12.17 -5.46
N LEU A 81 -1.13 -12.42 -4.50
CA LEU A 81 -0.63 -13.77 -4.25
C LEU A 81 -1.53 -14.49 -3.25
N HIS A 82 -1.84 -15.78 -3.51
CA HIS A 82 -2.66 -16.63 -2.65
C HIS A 82 -1.94 -17.95 -2.41
N THR A 83 -1.36 -18.16 -1.23
CA THR A 83 -0.45 -19.27 -0.96
C THR A 83 -0.52 -19.79 0.47
N ALA A 84 -0.09 -21.04 0.67
CA ALA A 84 0.03 -21.64 2.02
C ALA A 84 1.25 -21.13 2.82
N HIS A 85 2.20 -20.42 2.19
CA HIS A 85 3.53 -20.16 2.77
C HIS A 85 3.81 -18.67 2.97
N ALA A 86 3.91 -18.24 4.23
CA ALA A 86 4.19 -16.85 4.61
C ALA A 86 5.62 -16.38 4.25
N GLN A 87 6.56 -17.29 4.03
CA GLN A 87 7.97 -16.98 3.79
C GLN A 87 8.27 -16.25 2.47
N HIS A 88 7.34 -16.27 1.52
CA HIS A 88 7.49 -15.60 0.22
C HIS A 88 7.07 -14.13 0.21
N ALA A 89 6.58 -13.61 1.35
CA ALA A 89 6.09 -12.24 1.45
C ALA A 89 7.15 -11.19 1.07
N LEU A 90 8.45 -11.42 1.41
CA LEU A 90 9.52 -10.49 1.05
C LEU A 90 9.69 -10.38 -0.47
N ARG A 91 9.66 -11.50 -1.19
CA ARG A 91 9.81 -11.53 -2.64
C ARG A 91 8.56 -11.01 -3.37
N ALA A 92 7.39 -11.21 -2.78
CA ALA A 92 6.13 -10.60 -3.22
C ALA A 92 6.22 -9.06 -3.19
N PHE A 93 6.87 -8.54 -2.16
CA PHE A 93 7.10 -7.10 -2.00
C PHE A 93 8.02 -6.54 -3.09
N GLU A 94 9.12 -7.21 -3.42
CA GLU A 94 10.02 -6.82 -4.51
C GLU A 94 9.30 -6.76 -5.86
N LEU A 95 8.32 -7.64 -6.05
CA LEU A 95 7.48 -7.68 -7.25
C LEU A 95 6.30 -6.70 -7.21
N GLN A 96 6.17 -5.88 -6.17
CA GLN A 96 5.11 -4.87 -6.07
C GLN A 96 3.69 -5.43 -6.29
N VAL A 97 3.40 -6.60 -5.71
CA VAL A 97 2.04 -7.16 -5.76
C VAL A 97 1.07 -6.31 -4.91
N VAL A 98 -0.19 -6.29 -5.29
CA VAL A 98 -1.23 -5.52 -4.61
C VAL A 98 -1.48 -6.03 -3.20
N ASP A 99 -1.46 -7.36 -3.02
CA ASP A 99 -1.66 -8.00 -1.73
C ASP A 99 -1.14 -9.43 -1.70
N TYR A 100 -1.14 -10.00 -0.48
CA TYR A 100 -0.69 -11.34 -0.17
C TYR A 100 -1.69 -12.01 0.75
N LEU A 101 -2.30 -13.11 0.30
CA LEU A 101 -3.32 -13.87 1.01
C LEU A 101 -2.79 -15.24 1.39
N LEU A 102 -3.02 -15.64 2.63
CA LEU A 102 -2.67 -16.98 3.11
C LEU A 102 -3.83 -17.95 2.92
N LYS A 103 -3.53 -19.19 2.52
CA LYS A 103 -4.45 -20.31 2.59
C LYS A 103 -4.54 -20.81 4.06
N PRO A 104 -5.72 -21.14 4.61
CA PRO A 104 -7.03 -21.03 3.98
C PRO A 104 -7.49 -19.57 3.82
N LEU A 105 -8.20 -19.31 2.72
CA LEU A 105 -8.64 -17.96 2.38
C LEU A 105 -9.71 -17.46 3.37
N ASP A 106 -9.44 -16.33 3.98
CA ASP A 106 -10.38 -15.57 4.80
C ASP A 106 -11.18 -14.58 3.93
N GLU A 107 -12.50 -14.50 4.13
CA GLU A 107 -13.41 -13.71 3.31
C GLU A 107 -13.18 -12.20 3.47
N GLU A 108 -12.96 -11.74 4.70
CA GLU A 108 -12.69 -10.32 4.97
C GLU A 108 -11.36 -9.89 4.33
N ARG A 109 -10.33 -10.75 4.41
CA ARG A 109 -9.04 -10.52 3.79
C ARG A 109 -9.12 -10.49 2.26
N LEU A 110 -9.96 -11.35 1.66
CA LEU A 110 -10.21 -11.30 0.21
C LEU A 110 -10.87 -9.98 -0.18
N ALA A 111 -11.92 -9.59 0.53
CA ALA A 111 -12.65 -8.34 0.26
C ALA A 111 -11.72 -7.11 0.34
N GLU A 112 -10.84 -7.05 1.35
CA GLU A 112 -9.83 -6.00 1.47
C GLU A 112 -8.85 -6.00 0.30
N ALA A 113 -8.32 -7.17 -0.09
CA ALA A 113 -7.37 -7.29 -1.19
C ALA A 113 -8.00 -6.87 -2.53
N LEU A 114 -9.24 -7.28 -2.78
CA LEU A 114 -10.01 -6.86 -3.95
C LEU A 114 -10.30 -5.35 -3.94
N GLY A 115 -10.59 -4.78 -2.78
CA GLY A 115 -10.74 -3.33 -2.61
C GLY A 115 -9.46 -2.57 -3.00
N ARG A 116 -8.30 -3.06 -2.56
CA ARG A 116 -6.98 -2.51 -2.94
C ARG A 116 -6.72 -2.64 -4.45
N ALA A 117 -7.00 -3.80 -5.02
CA ALA A 117 -6.85 -4.03 -6.47
C ALA A 117 -7.71 -3.07 -7.30
N ARG A 118 -8.96 -2.85 -6.89
CA ARG A 118 -9.86 -1.89 -7.54
C ARG A 118 -9.35 -0.46 -7.47
N ALA A 119 -8.80 -0.05 -6.32
CA ALA A 119 -8.22 1.28 -6.16
C ALA A 119 -6.98 1.47 -7.05
N ALA A 120 -6.08 0.48 -7.09
CA ALA A 120 -4.90 0.49 -7.95
C ALA A 120 -5.26 0.51 -9.45
N TRP A 121 -6.25 -0.29 -9.86
CA TRP A 121 -6.73 -0.31 -11.24
C TRP A 121 -7.31 1.04 -11.69
N ARG A 122 -8.13 1.67 -10.83
CA ARG A 122 -8.66 3.02 -11.11
C ARG A 122 -7.54 4.06 -11.22
N ALA A 123 -6.54 4.00 -10.35
CA ALA A 123 -5.39 4.90 -10.41
C ALA A 123 -4.64 4.76 -11.75
N ARG A 124 -4.41 3.53 -12.22
CA ARG A 124 -3.82 3.26 -13.56
C ARG A 124 -4.66 3.84 -14.69
N ALA A 125 -5.97 3.61 -14.66
CA ALA A 125 -6.90 4.07 -15.69
C ALA A 125 -6.96 5.62 -15.79
N LEU A 126 -6.73 6.32 -14.68
CA LEU A 126 -6.68 7.78 -14.63
C LEU A 126 -5.31 8.36 -14.99
N GLY A 127 -4.32 7.52 -15.37
CA GLY A 127 -2.96 7.97 -15.64
C GLY A 127 -2.26 8.55 -14.40
N LEU A 128 -2.84 8.36 -13.22
CA LEU A 128 -2.21 8.68 -11.95
C LEU A 128 -1.07 7.70 -11.79
N SER A 129 0.15 8.20 -12.03
CA SER A 129 1.38 7.41 -12.08
C SER A 129 1.45 6.39 -10.95
N GLU A 130 1.85 5.17 -11.29
CA GLU A 130 2.17 4.07 -10.36
C GLU A 130 3.17 4.46 -9.26
N ALA A 131 3.85 5.60 -9.41
CA ALA A 131 4.67 6.19 -8.36
C ALA A 131 3.92 6.37 -7.03
N THR A 132 2.58 6.53 -7.07
CA THR A 132 1.74 6.66 -5.86
C THR A 132 1.23 5.32 -5.34
N ALA A 133 1.10 4.30 -6.19
CA ALA A 133 0.70 2.95 -5.79
C ALA A 133 1.91 2.07 -5.41
N ALA A 134 3.08 2.35 -5.98
CA ALA A 134 4.30 1.53 -5.90
C ALA A 134 5.09 1.67 -4.58
N LYS A 135 4.71 2.54 -3.66
CA LYS A 135 5.41 2.74 -2.38
C LYS A 135 4.50 2.57 -1.16
N ARG A 136 3.53 1.67 -1.20
CA ARG A 136 2.84 1.31 0.04
C ARG A 136 3.79 0.53 0.92
N GLN A 137 4.25 1.16 1.99
CA GLN A 137 5.08 0.53 2.99
C GLN A 137 4.20 -0.10 4.05
N ARG A 138 4.40 -1.37 4.28
CA ARG A 138 3.79 -2.09 5.39
C ARG A 138 4.81 -2.25 6.49
N PHE A 139 4.44 -1.85 7.69
CA PHE A 139 5.28 -1.95 8.88
C PHE A 139 4.80 -3.13 9.71
N GLU A 140 5.73 -4.02 10.04
CA GLU A 140 5.50 -5.10 10.98
C GLU A 140 5.94 -4.65 12.38
N LEU A 141 5.01 -4.66 13.33
CA LEU A 141 5.26 -4.29 14.71
C LEU A 141 4.98 -5.48 15.63
N ARG A 142 5.88 -5.73 16.56
CA ARG A 142 5.67 -6.71 17.63
C ARG A 142 5.09 -6.02 18.85
N MET A 143 3.85 -6.39 19.19
CA MET A 143 3.17 -5.99 20.44
C MET A 143 3.05 -7.21 21.37
N GLY A 144 4.08 -7.42 22.19
CA GLY A 144 4.19 -8.63 22.99
C GLY A 144 4.33 -9.89 22.10
N GLN A 145 3.36 -10.79 22.17
CA GLN A 145 3.31 -12.00 21.33
C GLN A 145 2.51 -11.81 20.02
N ARG A 146 1.95 -10.63 19.77
CA ARG A 146 1.17 -10.35 18.56
C ARG A 146 2.00 -9.57 17.55
N LEU A 147 1.86 -9.94 16.27
CA LEU A 147 2.33 -9.17 15.14
C LEU A 147 1.18 -8.27 14.68
N VAL A 148 1.45 -6.98 14.59
CA VAL A 148 0.51 -5.98 14.06
C VAL A 148 1.11 -5.42 12.79
N TYR A 149 0.33 -5.38 11.73
CA TYR A 149 0.72 -4.79 10.47
C TYR A 149 0.02 -3.45 10.29
N VAL A 150 0.76 -2.45 9.84
CA VAL A 150 0.24 -1.11 9.57
C VAL A 150 0.75 -0.66 8.22
N ASP A 151 -0.13 -0.23 7.35
CA ASP A 151 0.24 0.34 6.07
C ASP A 151 0.53 1.84 6.22
N ASP A 152 1.43 2.39 5.42
CA ASP A 152 1.74 3.83 5.42
C ASP A 152 0.50 4.70 5.11
N THR A 153 -0.50 4.10 4.45
CA THR A 153 -1.79 4.74 4.17
C THR A 153 -2.62 4.98 5.43
N GLU A 154 -2.37 4.22 6.49
CA GLU A 154 -3.05 4.37 7.78
C GLU A 154 -2.37 5.42 8.67
N LEU A 155 -1.16 5.89 8.33
CA LEU A 155 -0.40 6.83 9.14
C LEU A 155 -0.85 8.27 8.91
N ALA A 156 -1.00 9.02 10.00
CA ALA A 156 -1.22 10.47 10.01
C ALA A 156 0.09 11.24 10.23
N SER A 157 0.90 10.78 11.16
CA SER A 157 2.21 11.37 11.50
C SER A 157 3.12 10.33 12.14
N VAL A 158 4.41 10.66 12.19
CA VAL A 158 5.44 9.86 12.86
C VAL A 158 6.31 10.78 13.71
N GLU A 159 6.55 10.41 14.95
CA GLU A 159 7.36 11.18 15.88
C GLU A 159 8.49 10.32 16.49
N ALA A 160 9.68 10.88 16.64
CA ALA A 160 10.78 10.17 17.27
C ALA A 160 10.56 10.07 18.80
N ALA A 161 10.75 8.87 19.34
CA ALA A 161 10.57 8.53 20.74
C ALA A 161 11.79 7.71 21.26
N GLY A 162 12.92 8.36 21.45
CA GLY A 162 14.19 7.70 21.82
C GLY A 162 14.70 6.80 20.70
N ASP A 163 14.88 5.50 21.01
CA ASP A 163 15.31 4.46 20.05
C ASP A 163 14.15 3.94 19.16
N TYR A 164 12.97 4.49 19.32
CA TYR A 164 11.76 4.13 18.61
C TYR A 164 11.21 5.32 17.84
N VAL A 165 10.30 5.05 16.91
CA VAL A 165 9.38 6.03 16.35
C VAL A 165 7.96 5.66 16.76
N GLU A 166 7.18 6.67 17.13
CA GLU A 166 5.76 6.55 17.39
C GLU A 166 4.99 6.81 16.08
N LEU A 167 4.31 5.77 15.59
CA LEU A 167 3.42 5.82 14.44
C LEU A 167 2.03 6.22 14.92
N GLN A 168 1.54 7.37 14.46
CA GLN A 168 0.19 7.85 14.73
C GLN A 168 -0.71 7.47 13.57
N CYS A 169 -1.68 6.59 13.81
CA CYS A 169 -2.63 6.13 12.80
C CYS A 169 -3.83 7.07 12.68
N LEU A 170 -4.49 7.05 11.53
CA LEU A 170 -5.71 7.82 11.25
C LEU A 170 -6.89 7.43 12.13
N ASP A 171 -6.92 6.18 12.59
CA ASP A 171 -7.94 5.64 13.50
C ASP A 171 -7.65 5.95 14.98
N GLY A 172 -6.60 6.72 15.26
CA GLY A 172 -6.18 7.12 16.61
C GLY A 172 -5.25 6.12 17.31
N ARG A 173 -4.94 4.97 16.73
CA ARG A 173 -3.95 4.04 17.29
C ARG A 173 -2.56 4.67 17.32
N ARG A 174 -1.80 4.38 18.37
CA ARG A 174 -0.39 4.74 18.53
C ARG A 174 0.44 3.48 18.64
N LEU A 175 1.44 3.37 17.81
CA LEU A 175 2.25 2.16 17.70
C LEU A 175 3.74 2.55 17.72
N LEU A 176 4.54 1.75 18.43
CA LEU A 176 5.99 1.98 18.54
C LEU A 176 6.73 1.02 17.62
N LEU A 177 7.52 1.57 16.71
CA LEU A 177 8.42 0.82 15.83
C LEU A 177 9.87 1.12 16.23
N ARG A 178 10.66 0.07 16.43
CA ARG A 178 12.09 0.21 16.72
C ARG A 178 12.89 0.50 15.45
N GLU A 179 12.91 1.76 15.08
CA GLU A 179 13.59 2.24 13.88
C GLU A 179 13.94 3.72 14.08
N SER A 180 14.95 4.23 13.36
CA SER A 180 15.21 5.67 13.36
C SER A 180 14.28 6.42 12.42
N LEU A 181 13.90 7.65 12.79
CA LEU A 181 13.05 8.50 11.94
C LEU A 181 13.67 8.76 10.55
N GLY A 182 15.00 8.78 10.44
CA GLY A 182 15.71 8.93 9.18
C GLY A 182 15.46 7.78 8.23
N ARG A 183 15.65 6.53 8.70
CA ARG A 183 15.41 5.32 7.91
C ARG A 183 13.93 5.21 7.52
N LEU A 184 13.04 5.53 8.44
CA LEU A 184 11.60 5.51 8.14
C LEU A 184 11.24 6.55 7.07
N ALA A 185 11.84 7.74 7.11
CA ALA A 185 11.63 8.78 6.11
C ALA A 185 12.05 8.36 4.68
N GLU A 186 13.11 7.55 4.56
CA GLU A 186 13.56 6.99 3.27
C GLU A 186 12.59 5.97 2.69
N ARG A 187 11.83 5.30 3.56
CA ARG A 187 10.85 4.27 3.19
C ARG A 187 9.48 4.86 2.85
N LEU A 188 9.09 5.92 3.55
CA LEU A 188 7.80 6.58 3.31
C LEU A 188 7.81 7.34 1.97
N ASP A 189 6.66 7.38 1.32
CA ASP A 189 6.48 8.11 0.07
C ASP A 189 6.71 9.62 0.28
N PRO A 190 7.76 10.21 -0.30
CA PRO A 190 8.04 11.64 -0.18
C PRO A 190 6.96 12.50 -0.82
N ALA A 191 6.10 11.96 -1.72
CA ALA A 191 4.96 12.68 -2.26
C ALA A 191 3.85 12.88 -1.22
N ARG A 192 3.76 12.02 -0.22
CA ARG A 192 2.72 12.02 0.81
C ARG A 192 3.20 12.51 2.16
N PHE A 193 4.44 12.20 2.53
CA PHE A 193 5.03 12.56 3.81
C PHE A 193 6.09 13.65 3.67
N VAL A 194 6.11 14.56 4.61
CA VAL A 194 7.09 15.63 4.68
C VAL A 194 7.69 15.72 6.08
N ARG A 195 8.99 15.98 6.14
CA ARG A 195 9.64 16.23 7.41
C ARG A 195 9.33 17.65 7.86
N VAL A 196 8.78 17.79 9.07
CA VAL A 196 8.40 19.09 9.64
C VAL A 196 9.31 19.50 10.80
N HIS A 197 9.96 18.51 11.42
CA HIS A 197 10.91 18.71 12.50
C HIS A 197 12.00 17.63 12.45
N ARG A 198 13.14 17.86 13.10
CA ARG A 198 14.18 16.81 13.24
C ARG A 198 13.65 15.51 13.83
N SER A 199 12.56 15.58 14.58
CA SER A 199 11.89 14.46 15.26
C SER A 199 10.48 14.17 14.74
N ALA A 200 10.01 14.77 13.64
CA ALA A 200 8.65 14.56 13.18
C ALA A 200 8.50 14.58 11.66
N LEU A 201 7.68 13.63 11.15
CA LEU A 201 7.15 13.55 9.81
C LEU A 201 5.63 13.67 9.87
N VAL A 202 5.02 14.30 8.89
CA VAL A 202 3.56 14.42 8.79
C VAL A 202 3.09 14.07 7.40
N ARG A 203 1.92 13.45 7.30
CA ARG A 203 1.26 13.23 6.02
C ARG A 203 0.57 14.51 5.58
N LEU A 204 0.86 14.98 4.36
CA LEU A 204 0.44 16.29 3.86
C LEU A 204 -1.07 16.50 3.87
N ASP A 205 -1.85 15.49 3.51
CA ASP A 205 -3.32 15.56 3.50
C ASP A 205 -3.95 15.61 4.91
N GLN A 206 -3.14 15.35 5.96
CA GLN A 206 -3.57 15.46 7.36
C GLN A 206 -3.29 16.83 7.97
N VAL A 207 -2.61 17.73 7.25
CA VAL A 207 -2.45 19.12 7.69
C VAL A 207 -3.70 19.89 7.39
N ALA A 208 -4.38 20.38 8.42
CA ALA A 208 -5.58 21.22 8.32
C ALA A 208 -5.23 22.70 8.20
N ALA A 209 -4.29 23.17 9.03
CA ALA A 209 -3.85 24.56 9.02
C ALA A 209 -2.37 24.70 9.38
N LEU A 210 -1.76 25.78 8.90
CA LEU A 210 -0.39 26.20 9.24
C LEU A 210 -0.41 27.65 9.69
N ARG A 211 0.10 27.92 10.91
CA ARG A 211 0.23 29.25 11.48
C ARG A 211 1.71 29.56 11.70
N PRO A 212 2.28 30.58 11.02
CA PRO A 212 3.64 31.04 11.26
C PRO A 212 3.81 31.55 12.71
N LEU A 213 5.02 31.35 13.26
CA LEU A 213 5.43 31.85 14.56
C LEU A 213 6.51 32.93 14.40
N SER A 214 6.68 33.79 15.43
CA SER A 214 7.62 34.93 15.42
C SER A 214 9.08 34.54 15.19
N ASN A 215 9.49 33.31 15.52
CA ASN A 215 10.85 32.80 15.36
C ASN A 215 11.10 32.07 14.01
N ARG A 216 10.24 32.26 13.00
CA ARG A 216 10.21 31.57 11.70
C ARG A 216 9.89 30.07 11.76
N ASP A 217 9.54 29.53 12.93
CA ASP A 217 8.90 28.22 13.02
C ASP A 217 7.43 28.35 12.60
N ALA A 218 6.73 27.24 12.54
CA ALA A 218 5.28 27.24 12.33
C ALA A 218 4.60 26.23 13.26
N LEU A 219 3.36 26.49 13.59
CA LEU A 219 2.47 25.55 14.26
C LEU A 219 1.56 24.93 13.23
N LEU A 220 1.59 23.60 13.14
CA LEU A 220 0.72 22.81 12.31
C LEU A 220 -0.45 22.32 13.14
N GLN A 221 -1.65 22.50 12.63
CA GLN A 221 -2.84 21.83 13.14
C GLN A 221 -3.17 20.66 12.21
N LEU A 222 -3.23 19.45 12.75
CA LEU A 222 -3.66 18.27 12.04
C LEU A 222 -5.18 18.13 12.04
N ARG A 223 -5.75 17.35 11.14
CA ARG A 223 -7.20 17.11 11.04
C ARG A 223 -7.79 16.43 12.27
N ASP A 224 -6.98 15.69 13.04
CA ASP A 224 -7.34 15.09 14.32
C ASP A 224 -7.27 16.06 15.52
N GLY A 225 -6.95 17.34 15.27
CA GLY A 225 -6.86 18.39 16.27
C GLY A 225 -5.49 18.52 16.95
N ARG A 226 -4.55 17.59 16.72
CA ARG A 226 -3.20 17.68 17.31
C ARG A 226 -2.42 18.85 16.71
N LEU A 227 -1.54 19.40 17.54
CA LEU A 227 -0.64 20.48 17.16
C LEU A 227 0.80 19.95 17.08
N LEU A 228 1.46 20.18 15.97
CA LEU A 228 2.88 19.84 15.75
C LEU A 228 3.65 21.11 15.41
N ARG A 229 4.89 21.18 15.92
CA ARG A 229 5.79 22.30 15.59
C ARG A 229 6.62 21.95 14.37
N ALA A 230 6.57 22.76 13.34
CA ALA A 230 7.48 22.73 12.21
C ALA A 230 8.64 23.68 12.48
N SER A 231 9.85 23.18 12.37
CA SER A 231 11.04 24.03 12.57
C SER A 231 11.31 24.88 11.32
N ARG A 232 11.90 26.07 11.53
CA ARG A 232 12.23 27.04 10.48
C ARG A 232 12.93 26.46 9.25
N ASN A 233 13.72 25.41 9.43
CA ASN A 233 14.47 24.77 8.35
C ASN A 233 13.55 23.93 7.43
N HIS A 234 12.38 23.50 7.91
CA HIS A 234 11.44 22.64 7.18
C HIS A 234 10.20 23.41 6.69
N VAL A 235 9.94 24.59 7.26
CA VAL A 235 8.78 25.41 6.91
C VAL A 235 8.71 25.78 5.42
N PRO A 236 9.83 26.21 4.75
CA PRO A 236 9.78 26.58 3.33
C PRO A 236 9.31 25.42 2.45
N GLN A 237 9.94 24.24 2.59
CA GLN A 237 9.57 23.03 1.84
C GLN A 237 8.13 22.60 2.13
N LEU A 238 7.70 22.65 3.40
CA LEU A 238 6.34 22.34 3.79
C LEU A 238 5.32 23.26 3.13
N MET A 239 5.56 24.57 3.14
CA MET A 239 4.67 25.55 2.52
C MET A 239 4.54 25.35 1.00
N GLU A 240 5.63 25.07 0.31
CA GLU A 240 5.63 24.74 -1.12
C GLU A 240 4.74 23.53 -1.38
N ARG A 241 4.96 22.45 -0.63
CA ARG A 241 4.20 21.20 -0.77
C ARG A 241 2.71 21.35 -0.46
N LEU A 242 2.35 22.14 0.55
CA LEU A 242 0.94 22.39 0.89
C LEU A 242 0.21 23.23 -0.16
N ARG A 243 0.92 24.15 -0.84
CA ARG A 243 0.35 24.92 -1.98
C ARG A 243 0.06 24.00 -3.16
N ASP A 244 0.98 23.09 -3.49
CA ASP A 244 0.84 22.18 -4.62
C ASP A 244 -0.32 21.19 -4.41
N THR A 245 -0.59 20.81 -3.17
CA THR A 245 -1.67 19.85 -2.83
C THR A 245 -3.02 20.52 -2.56
N GLY A 246 -3.07 21.84 -2.36
CA GLY A 246 -4.29 22.58 -2.00
C GLY A 246 -4.93 22.13 -0.69
N SER A 247 -4.17 21.47 0.18
CA SER A 247 -4.71 20.64 1.28
C SER A 247 -4.90 21.38 2.60
N ALA A 248 -4.35 22.59 2.78
CA ALA A 248 -4.34 23.28 4.09
C ALA A 248 -4.63 24.79 3.98
N THR A 249 -5.23 25.33 5.03
CA THR A 249 -5.36 26.78 5.20
C THR A 249 -4.07 27.36 5.76
N ILE A 250 -3.46 28.33 5.05
CA ILE A 250 -2.29 29.07 5.53
C ILE A 250 -2.79 30.36 6.18
N GLU A 251 -2.70 30.45 7.49
CA GLU A 251 -3.03 31.68 8.22
C GLU A 251 -1.87 32.67 8.09
N HIS A 252 -2.18 33.86 7.61
CA HIS A 252 -1.22 34.97 7.57
C HIS A 252 -1.35 35.73 8.88
N GLY A 253 -0.32 35.68 9.71
CA GLY A 253 -0.21 36.46 10.95
C GLY A 253 0.36 37.86 10.70
#